data_956ad9d2950172257060edd256d7df5a
#
_entry.id   956ad9d2950172257060edd256d7df5a
#
_cell.length_a   1.000
_cell.length_b   1.000
_cell.length_c   1.000
_cell.angle_alpha   90.00
_cell.angle_beta   90.00
_cell.angle_gamma   90.00
#
_symmetry.space_group_name_H-M   'P 1'
#
loop_
_entity.id
_entity.type
_entity.pdbx_description
1 polymer ?
#
loop_
_entity_poly.entity_id
_entity_poly.type
_entity_poly.pdbx_seq_one_letter_code
_entity_poly.pdbx_strand_id
1 'polypeptide(L)'
;MSITKESAFEANIESHLLAHGWQSWAPSAYDRKAGIFGQEIIEFVKDSQPKPWEQLITRHGGEATAREKFLKVVVDALDHRGTISVLRAPVKDSGVSVRLCFFKPASGLNEEQTKRYDANRLGVVRQLHHSESNPADSLDMVLVVNGIPVATAELKNPLTHQNVENAMAQYRTDRNPNDLIFRGRTLVHFAVDPHRVSMTTRLAREATVFLPFDQGSNGAGETGTTGNPAVTTGYQTAYLWEHVWQRDAWLDLLGSFIHVEGEKTLFPRFHQW
;
A
#
# COMPACT_ATOMS: atom_id res chain seq x y z
N MET A 1 -20.26 10.18 -19.85
CA MET A 1 -18.96 10.15 -20.58
C MET A 1 -17.73 10.47 -19.71
N SER A 2 -17.91 10.96 -18.49
CA SER A 2 -16.81 11.28 -17.55
C SER A 2 -16.13 10.03 -16.99
N ILE A 3 -16.90 9.04 -16.60
CA ILE A 3 -16.45 7.77 -15.95
C ILE A 3 -15.45 6.98 -16.82
N THR A 4 -15.58 7.02 -18.15
CA THR A 4 -14.73 6.23 -19.05
C THR A 4 -13.28 6.69 -19.14
N LYS A 5 -12.97 7.94 -18.77
CA LYS A 5 -11.62 8.53 -18.91
C LYS A 5 -10.79 8.40 -17.63
N GLU A 6 -11.39 8.51 -16.45
CA GLU A 6 -10.77 8.25 -15.15
C GLU A 6 -10.49 6.74 -15.00
N SER A 7 -11.47 5.91 -15.36
CA SER A 7 -11.28 4.45 -15.36
C SER A 7 -10.19 3.97 -16.32
N ALA A 8 -9.90 4.73 -17.41
CA ALA A 8 -8.79 4.41 -18.31
C ALA A 8 -7.42 4.71 -17.68
N PHE A 9 -7.32 5.78 -16.89
CA PHE A 9 -6.10 6.11 -16.15
C PHE A 9 -5.83 5.07 -15.05
N GLU A 10 -6.84 4.73 -14.25
CA GLU A 10 -6.76 3.63 -13.29
C GLU A 10 -6.37 2.30 -13.94
N ALA A 11 -7.02 1.94 -15.06
CA ALA A 11 -6.73 0.70 -15.77
C ALA A 11 -5.31 0.66 -16.35
N ASN A 12 -4.76 1.79 -16.79
CA ASN A 12 -3.38 1.88 -17.25
C ASN A 12 -2.40 1.57 -16.12
N ILE A 13 -2.59 2.21 -14.95
CA ILE A 13 -1.76 1.97 -13.77
C ILE A 13 -1.85 0.50 -13.35
N GLU A 14 -3.07 -0.04 -13.20
CA GLU A 14 -3.28 -1.43 -12.83
C GLU A 14 -2.61 -2.38 -13.82
N SER A 15 -2.83 -2.20 -15.13
CA SER A 15 -2.23 -3.04 -16.17
C SER A 15 -0.71 -3.08 -16.10
N HIS A 16 -0.09 -1.91 -15.84
CA HIS A 16 1.36 -1.83 -15.65
C HIS A 16 1.80 -2.63 -14.42
N LEU A 17 1.15 -2.43 -13.28
CA LEU A 17 1.47 -3.14 -12.05
C LEU A 17 1.32 -4.65 -12.19
N LEU A 18 0.25 -5.12 -12.83
CA LEU A 18 0.01 -6.55 -13.09
C LEU A 18 1.09 -7.17 -13.97
N ALA A 19 1.57 -6.43 -14.98
CA ALA A 19 2.67 -6.88 -15.83
C ALA A 19 4.02 -6.97 -15.07
N HIS A 20 4.12 -6.36 -13.88
CA HIS A 20 5.35 -6.26 -13.08
C HIS A 20 5.23 -6.91 -11.68
N GLY A 21 4.43 -7.98 -11.59
CA GLY A 21 4.42 -8.86 -10.41
C GLY A 21 3.43 -8.48 -9.32
N TRP A 22 2.54 -7.53 -9.55
CA TRP A 22 1.36 -7.28 -8.73
C TRP A 22 0.20 -8.18 -9.14
N GLN A 23 -0.77 -8.33 -8.26
CA GLN A 23 -1.99 -9.10 -8.48
C GLN A 23 -3.21 -8.20 -8.27
N SER A 24 -4.22 -8.34 -9.12
CA SER A 24 -5.51 -7.68 -8.90
C SER A 24 -6.31 -8.46 -7.87
N TRP A 25 -6.70 -7.80 -6.78
CA TRP A 25 -7.52 -8.43 -5.75
C TRP A 25 -8.93 -7.85 -5.70
N ALA A 26 -9.89 -8.71 -5.42
CA ALA A 26 -11.29 -8.32 -5.34
C ALA A 26 -11.55 -7.40 -4.13
N PRO A 27 -12.20 -6.22 -4.31
CA PRO A 27 -12.55 -5.34 -3.19
C PRO A 27 -13.41 -6.03 -2.11
N SER A 28 -14.22 -7.03 -2.52
CA SER A 28 -15.07 -7.82 -1.61
C SER A 28 -14.30 -8.71 -0.65
N ALA A 29 -13.01 -8.97 -0.88
CA ALA A 29 -12.16 -9.75 0.00
C ALA A 29 -11.62 -8.93 1.21
N TYR A 30 -11.85 -7.61 1.20
CA TYR A 30 -11.44 -6.72 2.29
C TYR A 30 -12.37 -6.82 3.49
N ASP A 31 -11.80 -7.12 4.64
CA ASP A 31 -12.49 -7.06 5.91
C ASP A 31 -12.40 -5.62 6.47
N ARG A 32 -13.51 -4.86 6.39
CA ARG A 32 -13.56 -3.47 6.85
C ARG A 32 -13.32 -3.31 8.34
N LYS A 33 -13.76 -4.30 9.16
CA LYS A 33 -13.59 -4.29 10.62
C LYS A 33 -12.18 -4.54 11.06
N ALA A 34 -11.51 -5.45 10.37
CA ALA A 34 -10.13 -5.80 10.62
C ALA A 34 -9.14 -4.90 9.84
N GLY A 35 -9.57 -4.29 8.73
CA GLY A 35 -8.76 -3.46 7.87
C GLY A 35 -7.70 -4.24 7.09
N ILE A 36 -7.98 -5.49 6.71
CA ILE A 36 -7.03 -6.42 6.07
C ILE A 36 -7.71 -7.30 5.02
N PHE A 37 -6.90 -7.96 4.20
CA PHE A 37 -7.26 -9.06 3.33
C PHE A 37 -6.82 -10.38 3.99
N GLY A 38 -7.63 -10.90 4.90
CA GLY A 38 -7.24 -12.01 5.77
C GLY A 38 -6.84 -13.28 5.03
N GLN A 39 -7.48 -13.60 3.89
CA GLN A 39 -7.10 -14.75 3.07
C GLN A 39 -5.67 -14.59 2.53
N GLU A 40 -5.30 -13.42 2.06
CA GLU A 40 -3.97 -13.14 1.48
C GLU A 40 -2.86 -13.23 2.52
N ILE A 41 -3.15 -12.83 3.78
CA ILE A 41 -2.21 -13.02 4.91
C ILE A 41 -1.95 -14.53 5.13
N ILE A 42 -3.00 -15.33 5.17
CA ILE A 42 -2.88 -16.77 5.41
C ILE A 42 -2.12 -17.46 4.29
N GLU A 43 -2.45 -17.18 3.03
CA GLU A 43 -1.76 -17.76 1.87
C GLU A 43 -0.27 -17.38 1.87
N PHE A 44 0.04 -16.10 2.13
CA PHE A 44 1.44 -15.68 2.25
C PHE A 44 2.20 -16.46 3.34
N VAL A 45 1.59 -16.65 4.52
CA VAL A 45 2.23 -17.38 5.62
C VAL A 45 2.43 -18.86 5.27
N LYS A 46 1.44 -19.49 4.64
CA LYS A 46 1.54 -20.89 4.18
C LYS A 46 2.67 -21.08 3.17
N ASP A 47 2.76 -20.17 2.19
CA ASP A 47 3.74 -20.26 1.11
C ASP A 47 5.17 -19.97 1.60
N SER A 48 5.32 -18.94 2.43
CA SER A 48 6.65 -18.48 2.87
C SER A 48 7.16 -19.16 4.13
N GLN A 49 6.27 -19.71 4.98
CA GLN A 49 6.59 -20.24 6.31
C GLN A 49 5.74 -21.46 6.66
N PRO A 50 5.78 -22.57 5.88
CA PRO A 50 4.91 -23.72 6.10
C PRO A 50 5.10 -24.35 7.48
N LYS A 51 6.33 -24.47 7.98
CA LYS A 51 6.59 -25.04 9.31
C LYS A 51 5.99 -24.24 10.46
N PRO A 52 6.16 -22.91 10.56
CA PRO A 52 5.41 -22.07 11.50
C PRO A 52 3.90 -22.24 11.40
N TRP A 53 3.35 -22.31 10.18
CA TRP A 53 1.92 -22.50 9.99
C TRP A 53 1.42 -23.85 10.53
N GLU A 54 2.11 -24.95 10.25
CA GLU A 54 1.81 -26.28 10.81
C GLU A 54 1.86 -26.30 12.34
N GLN A 55 2.82 -25.58 12.95
CA GLN A 55 2.88 -25.43 14.40
C GLN A 55 1.66 -24.68 14.95
N LEU A 56 1.20 -23.63 14.28
CA LEU A 56 -0.02 -22.92 14.68
C LEU A 56 -1.25 -23.82 14.58
N ILE A 57 -1.40 -24.59 13.50
CA ILE A 57 -2.49 -25.56 13.35
C ILE A 57 -2.51 -26.53 14.54
N THR A 58 -1.34 -27.09 14.87
CA THR A 58 -1.21 -28.04 15.99
C THR A 58 -1.59 -27.39 17.33
N ARG A 59 -1.09 -26.16 17.59
CA ARG A 59 -1.32 -25.47 18.86
C ARG A 59 -2.75 -24.97 19.04
N HIS A 60 -3.43 -24.67 17.95
CA HIS A 60 -4.83 -24.22 17.99
C HIS A 60 -5.85 -25.33 17.77
N GLY A 61 -5.39 -26.58 17.56
CA GLY A 61 -6.27 -27.74 17.44
C GLY A 61 -7.02 -27.83 16.11
N GLY A 62 -6.48 -27.23 15.05
CA GLY A 62 -7.03 -27.32 13.69
C GLY A 62 -6.83 -26.06 12.86
N GLU A 63 -6.87 -26.19 11.54
CA GLU A 63 -6.56 -25.12 10.61
C GLU A 63 -7.55 -23.94 10.68
N ALA A 64 -8.85 -24.23 10.80
CA ALA A 64 -9.87 -23.16 10.86
C ALA A 64 -9.67 -22.28 12.13
N THR A 65 -9.41 -22.90 13.27
CA THR A 65 -9.16 -22.19 14.54
C THR A 65 -7.82 -21.44 14.50
N ALA A 66 -6.78 -22.06 13.92
CA ALA A 66 -5.48 -21.40 13.75
C ALA A 66 -5.61 -20.13 12.88
N ARG A 67 -6.34 -20.22 11.78
CA ARG A 67 -6.62 -19.09 10.90
C ARG A 67 -7.30 -17.93 11.64
N GLU A 68 -8.40 -18.19 12.32
CA GLU A 68 -9.17 -17.18 13.06
C GLU A 68 -8.30 -16.51 14.13
N LYS A 69 -7.64 -17.30 14.97
CA LYS A 69 -6.81 -16.80 16.08
C LYS A 69 -5.59 -16.04 15.58
N PHE A 70 -4.91 -16.56 14.56
CA PHE A 70 -3.75 -15.89 13.98
C PHE A 70 -4.11 -14.54 13.35
N LEU A 71 -5.21 -14.46 12.60
CA LEU A 71 -5.67 -13.18 12.04
C LEU A 71 -6.00 -12.17 13.16
N LYS A 72 -6.58 -12.61 14.25
CA LYS A 72 -6.80 -11.75 15.43
C LYS A 72 -5.48 -11.25 16.02
N VAL A 73 -4.47 -12.11 16.17
CA VAL A 73 -3.13 -11.71 16.64
C VAL A 73 -2.49 -10.69 15.69
N VAL A 74 -2.68 -10.86 14.37
CA VAL A 74 -2.17 -9.89 13.38
C VAL A 74 -2.87 -8.55 13.52
N VAL A 75 -4.19 -8.51 13.65
CA VAL A 75 -4.97 -7.28 13.85
C VAL A 75 -4.54 -6.58 15.14
N ASP A 76 -4.46 -7.31 16.25
CA ASP A 76 -4.00 -6.78 17.54
C ASP A 76 -2.58 -6.18 17.43
N ALA A 77 -1.69 -6.85 16.68
CA ALA A 77 -0.34 -6.34 16.44
C ALA A 77 -0.33 -5.07 15.59
N LEU A 78 -1.16 -5.00 14.54
CA LEU A 78 -1.31 -3.80 13.71
C LEU A 78 -1.83 -2.61 14.53
N ASP A 79 -2.80 -2.83 15.40
CA ASP A 79 -3.41 -1.80 16.24
C ASP A 79 -2.45 -1.25 17.30
N HIS A 80 -1.58 -2.10 17.86
CA HIS A 80 -0.68 -1.71 18.94
C HIS A 80 0.72 -1.28 18.46
N ARG A 81 1.23 -1.85 17.38
CA ARG A 81 2.61 -1.64 16.91
C ARG A 81 2.70 -0.83 15.63
N GLY A 82 1.58 -0.68 14.93
CA GLY A 82 1.50 -0.05 13.61
C GLY A 82 2.06 -0.93 12.47
N THR A 83 1.63 -0.60 11.26
CA THR A 83 1.88 -1.39 10.04
C THR A 83 3.35 -1.60 9.76
N ILE A 84 4.19 -0.55 9.80
CA ILE A 84 5.62 -0.69 9.46
C ILE A 84 6.36 -1.61 10.42
N SER A 85 6.03 -1.53 11.72
CA SER A 85 6.63 -2.42 12.73
C SER A 85 6.23 -3.88 12.53
N VAL A 86 4.96 -4.12 12.14
CA VAL A 86 4.45 -5.47 11.87
C VAL A 86 5.05 -6.07 10.60
N LEU A 87 5.31 -5.27 9.57
CA LEU A 87 6.00 -5.73 8.36
C LEU A 87 7.48 -6.04 8.63
N ARG A 88 8.15 -5.27 9.50
CA ARG A 88 9.60 -5.41 9.75
C ARG A 88 9.96 -6.42 10.84
N ALA A 89 9.07 -6.64 11.80
CA ALA A 89 9.32 -7.54 12.93
C ALA A 89 8.23 -8.62 13.05
N PRO A 90 8.58 -9.85 13.46
CA PRO A 90 7.62 -10.93 13.53
C PRO A 90 6.50 -10.65 14.54
N VAL A 91 5.34 -11.21 14.28
CA VAL A 91 4.27 -11.39 15.25
C VAL A 91 4.45 -12.73 15.98
N LYS A 92 4.02 -12.80 17.23
CA LYS A 92 4.10 -14.02 18.04
C LYS A 92 2.71 -14.50 18.38
N ASP A 93 2.42 -15.73 18.01
CA ASP A 93 1.18 -16.42 18.37
C ASP A 93 1.53 -17.76 19.03
N SER A 94 1.07 -17.94 20.26
CA SER A 94 1.24 -19.19 21.02
C SER A 94 2.70 -19.70 21.02
N GLY A 95 3.68 -18.75 21.08
CA GLY A 95 5.11 -19.05 21.07
C GLY A 95 5.69 -19.37 19.68
N VAL A 96 4.91 -19.29 18.61
CA VAL A 96 5.38 -19.34 17.22
C VAL A 96 5.63 -17.92 16.71
N SER A 97 6.79 -17.68 16.09
CA SER A 97 7.13 -16.40 15.46
C SER A 97 6.84 -16.46 13.96
N VAL A 98 6.03 -15.55 13.45
CA VAL A 98 5.65 -15.46 12.05
C VAL A 98 5.95 -14.06 11.51
N ARG A 99 6.64 -13.97 10.37
CA ARG A 99 6.86 -12.70 9.67
C ARG A 99 5.74 -12.42 8.70
N LEU A 100 5.35 -11.15 8.59
CA LEU A 100 4.31 -10.72 7.66
C LEU A 100 4.88 -10.04 6.40
N CYS A 101 6.20 -9.91 6.31
CA CYS A 101 6.90 -9.50 5.09
C CYS A 101 8.36 -9.99 5.14
N PHE A 102 8.92 -10.30 3.99
CA PHE A 102 10.34 -10.55 3.80
C PHE A 102 10.92 -9.48 2.89
N PHE A 103 12.01 -8.88 3.31
CA PHE A 103 12.74 -7.88 2.52
C PHE A 103 13.90 -8.52 1.77
N LYS A 104 14.36 -7.83 0.73
CA LYS A 104 15.41 -8.35 -0.16
C LYS A 104 16.66 -8.68 0.66
N PRO A 105 17.19 -9.91 0.56
CA PRO A 105 18.40 -10.28 1.27
C PRO A 105 19.60 -9.51 0.70
N ALA A 106 20.56 -9.17 1.56
CA ALA A 106 21.79 -8.46 1.16
C ALA A 106 22.64 -9.25 0.17
N SER A 107 22.52 -10.57 0.15
CA SER A 107 23.18 -11.43 -0.86
C SER A 107 22.21 -12.50 -1.37
N GLY A 108 22.28 -12.81 -2.67
CA GLY A 108 21.50 -13.88 -3.29
C GLY A 108 21.99 -15.31 -2.97
N LEU A 109 22.97 -15.47 -2.08
CA LEU A 109 23.58 -16.76 -1.77
C LEU A 109 22.70 -17.66 -0.88
N ASN A 110 21.68 -17.10 -0.21
CA ASN A 110 20.74 -17.86 0.61
C ASN A 110 19.43 -18.08 -0.16
N GLU A 111 19.32 -19.22 -0.81
CA GLU A 111 18.15 -19.59 -1.61
C GLU A 111 16.84 -19.59 -0.79
N GLU A 112 16.89 -19.96 0.49
CA GLU A 112 15.68 -19.97 1.33
C GLU A 112 15.19 -18.55 1.62
N GLN A 113 16.10 -17.61 1.86
CA GLN A 113 15.72 -16.19 2.04
C GLN A 113 15.17 -15.59 0.74
N THR A 114 15.78 -15.94 -0.41
CA THR A 114 15.29 -15.52 -1.72
C THR A 114 13.89 -16.06 -1.99
N LYS A 115 13.64 -17.34 -1.75
CA LYS A 115 12.29 -17.95 -1.89
C LYS A 115 11.25 -17.26 -1.01
N ARG A 116 11.60 -16.93 0.23
CA ARG A 116 10.70 -16.20 1.14
C ARG A 116 10.43 -14.78 0.66
N TYR A 117 11.43 -14.10 0.13
CA TYR A 117 11.27 -12.78 -0.49
C TYR A 117 10.34 -12.85 -1.71
N ASP A 118 10.56 -13.82 -2.58
CA ASP A 118 9.75 -14.04 -3.78
C ASP A 118 8.30 -14.42 -3.46
N ALA A 119 8.06 -15.02 -2.29
CA ALA A 119 6.73 -15.36 -1.81
C ALA A 119 5.89 -14.14 -1.35
N ASN A 120 6.47 -12.92 -1.23
CA ASN A 120 5.67 -11.74 -0.95
C ASN A 120 4.59 -11.55 -2.04
N ARG A 121 3.37 -11.28 -1.60
CA ARG A 121 2.19 -11.08 -2.42
C ARG A 121 1.84 -9.59 -2.45
N LEU A 122 2.00 -8.96 -3.59
CA LEU A 122 1.65 -7.55 -3.78
C LEU A 122 0.30 -7.46 -4.49
N GLY A 123 -0.65 -6.80 -3.86
CA GLY A 123 -2.00 -6.64 -4.38
C GLY A 123 -2.31 -5.20 -4.74
N VAL A 124 -2.96 -4.99 -5.89
CA VAL A 124 -3.62 -3.75 -6.24
C VAL A 124 -5.13 -3.95 -6.23
N VAL A 125 -5.84 -3.05 -5.56
CA VAL A 125 -7.30 -3.11 -5.42
C VAL A 125 -7.87 -1.79 -5.92
N ARG A 126 -8.78 -1.86 -6.89
CA ARG A 126 -9.48 -0.68 -7.39
C ARG A 126 -10.85 -0.56 -6.74
N GLN A 127 -11.31 0.69 -6.58
CA GLN A 127 -12.65 1.03 -6.07
C GLN A 127 -12.96 0.29 -4.75
N LEU A 128 -12.02 0.37 -3.79
CA LEU A 128 -12.16 -0.29 -2.50
C LEU A 128 -13.16 0.44 -1.61
N HIS A 129 -14.30 -0.17 -1.34
CA HIS A 129 -15.25 0.29 -0.32
C HIS A 129 -14.71 -0.01 1.08
N HIS A 130 -14.08 0.97 1.71
CA HIS A 130 -13.28 0.80 2.91
C HIS A 130 -13.97 1.14 4.23
N SER A 131 -14.98 2.03 4.19
CA SER A 131 -15.60 2.58 5.38
C SER A 131 -16.72 1.68 5.92
N GLU A 132 -16.73 1.48 7.24
CA GLU A 132 -17.87 0.85 7.93
C GLU A 132 -19.02 1.83 8.11
N SER A 133 -18.72 3.10 8.39
CA SER A 133 -19.71 4.15 8.65
C SER A 133 -20.36 4.68 7.36
N ASN A 134 -19.64 4.64 6.24
CA ASN A 134 -20.15 5.01 4.93
C ASN A 134 -19.78 3.95 3.86
N PRO A 135 -20.57 2.87 3.73
CA PRO A 135 -20.27 1.79 2.79
C PRO A 135 -20.23 2.19 1.31
N ALA A 136 -20.72 3.39 0.97
CA ALA A 136 -20.64 3.92 -0.40
C ALA A 136 -19.28 4.54 -0.73
N ASP A 137 -18.49 4.92 0.28
CA ASP A 137 -17.16 5.48 0.08
C ASP A 137 -16.21 4.45 -0.53
N SER A 138 -15.61 4.81 -1.65
CA SER A 138 -14.59 3.99 -2.31
C SER A 138 -13.32 4.78 -2.57
N LEU A 139 -12.18 4.11 -2.42
CA LEU A 139 -10.86 4.59 -2.82
C LEU A 139 -10.57 4.12 -4.24
N ASP A 140 -10.05 4.99 -5.09
CA ASP A 140 -9.77 4.65 -6.49
C ASP A 140 -8.76 3.51 -6.59
N MET A 141 -7.70 3.55 -5.78
CA MET A 141 -6.68 2.49 -5.75
C MET A 141 -6.07 2.30 -4.35
N VAL A 142 -5.84 1.03 -3.98
CA VAL A 142 -5.16 0.65 -2.73
C VAL A 142 -4.07 -0.35 -3.05
N LEU A 143 -2.87 -0.08 -2.54
CA LEU A 143 -1.72 -0.99 -2.61
C LEU A 143 -1.64 -1.82 -1.32
N VAL A 144 -1.46 -3.11 -1.49
CA VAL A 144 -1.50 -4.09 -0.41
C VAL A 144 -0.26 -4.98 -0.45
N VAL A 145 0.33 -5.26 0.70
CA VAL A 145 1.45 -6.20 0.82
C VAL A 145 1.04 -7.32 1.77
N ASN A 146 1.06 -8.56 1.27
CA ASN A 146 0.74 -9.76 2.04
C ASN A 146 -0.59 -9.66 2.82
N GLY A 147 -1.59 -9.01 2.21
CA GLY A 147 -2.91 -8.82 2.81
C GLY A 147 -3.06 -7.58 3.71
N ILE A 148 -2.00 -6.79 3.91
CA ILE A 148 -2.01 -5.56 4.71
C ILE A 148 -2.01 -4.35 3.77
N PRO A 149 -3.03 -3.47 3.78
CA PRO A 149 -3.02 -2.22 3.04
C PRO A 149 -1.85 -1.32 3.49
N VAL A 150 -1.10 -0.77 2.54
CA VAL A 150 0.09 0.05 2.83
C VAL A 150 0.04 1.44 2.21
N ALA A 151 -0.71 1.63 1.12
CA ALA A 151 -0.91 2.93 0.50
C ALA A 151 -2.30 3.04 -0.14
N THR A 152 -2.78 4.27 -0.28
CA THR A 152 -3.98 4.61 -1.05
C THR A 152 -3.66 5.64 -2.12
N ALA A 153 -4.42 5.67 -3.20
CA ALA A 153 -4.34 6.72 -4.21
C ALA A 153 -5.74 7.15 -4.65
N GLU A 154 -5.94 8.48 -4.72
CA GLU A 154 -7.06 9.12 -5.41
C GLU A 154 -6.54 9.65 -6.75
N LEU A 155 -7.21 9.25 -7.82
CA LEU A 155 -6.77 9.46 -9.19
C LEU A 155 -7.72 10.44 -9.89
N LYS A 156 -7.19 11.47 -10.53
CA LYS A 156 -7.98 12.45 -11.28
C LYS A 156 -7.48 12.57 -12.72
N ASN A 157 -8.38 12.88 -13.62
CA ASN A 157 -8.04 13.05 -15.01
C ASN A 157 -8.49 14.43 -15.51
N PRO A 158 -7.58 15.29 -16.01
CA PRO A 158 -7.90 16.61 -16.53
C PRO A 158 -8.94 16.64 -17.65
N LEU A 159 -9.13 15.54 -18.34
CA LEU A 159 -10.18 15.42 -19.35
C LEU A 159 -11.61 15.51 -18.76
N THR A 160 -11.72 15.43 -17.42
CA THR A 160 -12.95 15.65 -16.65
C THR A 160 -12.93 17.00 -15.94
N HIS A 161 -11.99 17.89 -16.27
CA HIS A 161 -11.73 19.15 -15.56
C HIS A 161 -11.36 18.98 -14.09
N GLN A 162 -10.78 17.82 -13.74
CA GLN A 162 -10.28 17.51 -12.41
C GLN A 162 -8.77 17.27 -12.45
N ASN A 163 -8.10 17.63 -11.38
CA ASN A 163 -6.64 17.58 -11.24
C ASN A 163 -6.23 17.11 -9.84
N VAL A 164 -4.94 17.16 -9.54
CA VAL A 164 -4.38 16.73 -8.26
C VAL A 164 -4.99 17.49 -7.06
N GLU A 165 -5.35 18.75 -7.21
CA GLU A 165 -6.01 19.55 -6.18
C GLU A 165 -7.39 18.97 -5.81
N ASN A 166 -8.13 18.44 -6.78
CA ASN A 166 -9.41 17.77 -6.55
C ASN A 166 -9.20 16.43 -5.79
N ALA A 167 -8.15 15.68 -6.13
CA ALA A 167 -7.79 14.47 -5.36
C ALA A 167 -7.41 14.81 -3.91
N MET A 168 -6.62 15.87 -3.69
CA MET A 168 -6.29 16.35 -2.35
C MET A 168 -7.53 16.83 -1.58
N ALA A 169 -8.46 17.55 -2.27
CA ALA A 169 -9.72 17.98 -1.69
C ALA A 169 -10.57 16.78 -1.25
N GLN A 170 -10.66 15.74 -2.07
CA GLN A 170 -11.38 14.50 -1.75
C GLN A 170 -10.86 13.84 -0.46
N TYR A 171 -9.53 13.77 -0.26
CA TYR A 171 -8.96 13.33 1.00
C TYR A 171 -9.30 14.22 2.19
N ARG A 172 -9.41 15.54 2.00
CA ARG A 172 -9.73 16.48 3.07
C ARG A 172 -11.20 16.48 3.47
N THR A 173 -12.10 16.43 2.48
CA THR A 173 -13.53 16.64 2.69
C THR A 173 -14.33 15.34 2.78
N ASP A 174 -14.03 14.38 1.90
CA ASP A 174 -14.89 13.22 1.70
C ASP A 174 -14.41 12.01 2.52
N ARG A 175 -13.10 11.92 2.79
CA ARG A 175 -12.53 10.80 3.54
C ARG A 175 -12.58 11.04 5.05
N ASN A 176 -13.07 10.05 5.78
CA ASN A 176 -13.08 10.12 7.24
C ASN A 176 -11.73 9.67 7.82
N PRO A 177 -10.91 10.56 8.43
CA PRO A 177 -9.62 10.20 9.01
C PRO A 177 -9.67 9.11 10.07
N ASN A 178 -10.85 8.89 10.66
CA ASN A 178 -11.06 7.87 11.68
C ASN A 178 -11.34 6.47 11.11
N ASP A 179 -11.56 6.35 9.80
CA ASP A 179 -11.69 5.04 9.18
C ASP A 179 -10.39 4.26 9.34
N LEU A 180 -10.52 2.97 9.65
CA LEU A 180 -9.40 2.12 10.05
C LEU A 180 -8.26 2.07 9.01
N ILE A 181 -8.62 2.14 7.74
CA ILE A 181 -7.63 2.14 6.65
C ILE A 181 -6.69 3.34 6.74
N PHE A 182 -7.16 4.52 7.14
CA PHE A 182 -6.35 5.73 7.25
C PHE A 182 -5.63 5.85 8.60
N ARG A 183 -6.34 5.57 9.69
CA ARG A 183 -5.78 5.77 11.04
C ARG A 183 -4.85 4.67 11.52
N GLY A 184 -4.95 3.46 10.95
CA GLY A 184 -4.28 2.30 11.53
C GLY A 184 -3.73 1.26 10.55
N ARG A 185 -3.79 1.50 9.22
CA ARG A 185 -3.28 0.55 8.24
C ARG A 185 -2.31 1.18 7.26
N THR A 186 -2.78 2.07 6.42
CA THR A 186 -1.95 2.66 5.35
C THR A 186 -0.93 3.67 5.90
N LEU A 187 0.19 3.77 5.21
CA LEU A 187 1.35 4.56 5.60
C LEU A 187 1.44 5.88 4.83
N VAL A 188 0.85 5.91 3.64
CA VAL A 188 0.90 7.04 2.72
C VAL A 188 -0.35 7.09 1.84
N HIS A 189 -0.78 8.30 1.49
CA HIS A 189 -1.93 8.59 0.65
C HIS A 189 -1.47 9.48 -0.49
N PHE A 190 -1.65 9.01 -1.73
CA PHE A 190 -1.26 9.73 -2.94
C PHE A 190 -2.47 10.39 -3.60
N ALA A 191 -2.33 11.66 -3.94
CA ALA A 191 -3.21 12.38 -4.84
C ALA A 191 -2.50 12.50 -6.18
N VAL A 192 -3.10 11.98 -7.25
CA VAL A 192 -2.42 11.80 -8.54
C VAL A 192 -3.29 12.29 -9.69
N ASP A 193 -2.68 13.01 -10.61
CA ASP A 193 -3.22 13.24 -11.95
C ASP A 193 -2.13 12.92 -13.01
N PRO A 194 -2.39 13.02 -14.31
CA PRO A 194 -1.39 12.78 -15.35
C PRO A 194 -0.13 13.65 -15.30
N HIS A 195 -0.14 14.76 -14.55
CA HIS A 195 0.93 15.75 -14.53
C HIS A 195 1.65 15.83 -13.19
N ARG A 196 0.95 15.60 -12.06
CA ARG A 196 1.46 15.85 -10.72
C ARG A 196 1.11 14.75 -9.74
N VAL A 197 1.99 14.56 -8.75
CA VAL A 197 1.77 13.70 -7.59
C VAL A 197 1.97 14.51 -6.32
N SER A 198 1.01 14.41 -5.40
CA SER A 198 1.13 14.90 -4.04
C SER A 198 0.87 13.76 -3.06
N MET A 199 1.51 13.79 -1.90
CA MET A 199 1.33 12.74 -0.90
C MET A 199 1.16 13.30 0.50
N THR A 200 0.48 12.55 1.35
CA THR A 200 0.40 12.78 2.79
C THR A 200 0.49 11.46 3.54
N THR A 201 0.97 11.49 4.76
CA THR A 201 1.03 10.30 5.64
C THR A 201 -0.03 10.33 6.74
N ARG A 202 -0.81 11.42 6.84
CA ARG A 202 -1.87 11.57 7.84
C ARG A 202 -3.00 12.43 7.32
N LEU A 203 -4.21 11.93 7.41
CA LEU A 203 -5.40 12.72 7.15
C LEU A 203 -5.83 13.46 8.42
N ALA A 204 -6.17 14.75 8.25
CA ALA A 204 -6.59 15.64 9.34
C ALA A 204 -7.67 16.62 8.85
N ARG A 205 -8.60 16.14 8.02
CA ARG A 205 -9.61 16.99 7.37
C ARG A 205 -8.97 18.15 6.61
N GLU A 206 -9.48 19.35 6.75
CA GLU A 206 -8.95 20.58 6.12
C GLU A 206 -7.49 20.85 6.50
N ALA A 207 -7.03 20.40 7.67
CA ALA A 207 -5.65 20.55 8.14
C ALA A 207 -4.68 19.51 7.53
N THR A 208 -5.15 18.64 6.63
CA THR A 208 -4.27 17.69 5.95
C THR A 208 -3.23 18.41 5.10
N VAL A 209 -1.96 18.16 5.40
CA VAL A 209 -0.83 18.74 4.66
C VAL A 209 -0.36 17.74 3.60
N PHE A 210 -0.41 18.15 2.35
CA PHE A 210 0.16 17.41 1.24
C PHE A 210 1.53 17.94 0.88
N LEU A 211 2.45 17.05 0.56
CA LEU A 211 3.79 17.35 0.09
C LEU A 211 3.90 16.95 -1.38
N PRO A 212 4.58 17.75 -2.23
CA PRO A 212 4.90 17.33 -3.59
C PRO A 212 5.73 16.04 -3.57
N PHE A 213 5.37 15.11 -4.47
CA PHE A 213 6.13 13.89 -4.72
C PHE A 213 6.68 13.84 -6.15
N ASP A 214 6.72 14.98 -6.81
CA ASP A 214 7.20 15.17 -8.18
C ASP A 214 8.72 14.96 -8.30
N GLN A 215 9.17 14.57 -9.49
CA GLN A 215 10.60 14.36 -9.81
C GLN A 215 11.41 15.67 -9.95
N GLY A 216 10.74 16.81 -10.11
CA GLY A 216 11.33 18.06 -10.58
C GLY A 216 11.11 18.27 -12.09
N SER A 217 11.00 19.52 -12.53
CA SER A 217 10.67 19.86 -13.93
C SER A 217 11.67 19.31 -14.96
N ASN A 218 12.92 19.06 -14.57
CA ASN A 218 13.99 18.54 -15.42
C ASN A 218 14.30 17.05 -15.14
N GLY A 219 13.59 16.43 -14.22
CA GLY A 219 13.77 15.02 -13.84
C GLY A 219 14.57 14.82 -12.55
N ALA A 220 14.64 13.57 -12.14
CA ALA A 220 15.27 13.16 -10.89
C ALA A 220 16.76 13.53 -10.83
N GLY A 221 17.17 14.22 -9.77
CA GLY A 221 18.57 14.62 -9.56
C GLY A 221 19.01 15.85 -10.35
N GLU A 222 18.17 16.39 -11.23
CA GLU A 222 18.48 17.56 -12.02
C GLU A 222 17.99 18.86 -11.35
N THR A 223 18.71 19.96 -11.59
CA THR A 223 18.29 21.28 -11.12
C THR A 223 17.06 21.74 -11.90
N GLY A 224 15.96 22.03 -11.20
CA GLY A 224 14.72 22.47 -11.84
C GLY A 224 13.72 23.06 -10.83
N THR A 225 12.53 23.35 -11.30
CA THR A 225 11.37 23.78 -10.48
C THR A 225 10.53 22.57 -10.06
N THR A 226 9.46 22.81 -9.32
CA THR A 226 8.46 21.77 -8.98
C THR A 226 7.76 21.25 -10.23
N GLY A 227 7.28 20.01 -10.21
CA GLY A 227 6.59 19.36 -11.31
C GLY A 227 7.36 18.17 -11.85
N ASN A 228 6.94 17.69 -13.00
CA ASN A 228 7.55 16.53 -13.68
C ASN A 228 7.99 16.93 -15.10
N PRO A 229 8.98 16.24 -15.69
CA PRO A 229 9.41 16.52 -17.06
C PRO A 229 8.26 16.35 -18.04
N ALA A 230 8.25 17.20 -19.08
CA ALA A 230 7.32 17.04 -20.18
C ALA A 230 7.60 15.73 -20.93
N VAL A 231 6.55 14.97 -21.21
CA VAL A 231 6.61 13.73 -21.99
C VAL A 231 5.88 13.91 -23.32
N THR A 232 6.37 13.28 -24.38
CA THR A 232 5.71 13.30 -25.69
C THR A 232 4.56 12.30 -25.78
N THR A 233 4.61 11.24 -24.99
CA THR A 233 3.59 10.18 -24.90
C THR A 233 3.46 9.70 -23.47
N GLY A 234 2.29 9.19 -23.08
CA GLY A 234 2.05 8.68 -21.73
C GLY A 234 1.74 9.77 -20.70
N TYR A 235 2.14 9.51 -19.47
CA TYR A 235 1.83 10.36 -18.31
C TYR A 235 3.12 10.88 -17.67
N GLN A 236 3.19 12.15 -17.33
CA GLN A 236 4.34 12.73 -16.61
C GLN A 236 4.53 12.08 -15.24
N THR A 237 3.47 11.52 -14.68
CA THR A 237 3.44 10.81 -13.39
C THR A 237 3.71 9.31 -13.50
N ALA A 238 4.03 8.79 -14.69
CA ALA A 238 4.27 7.35 -14.92
C ALA A 238 5.38 6.78 -14.03
N TYR A 239 6.38 7.58 -13.65
CA TYR A 239 7.44 7.16 -12.73
C TYR A 239 6.90 6.59 -11.40
N LEU A 240 5.69 7.00 -10.98
CA LEU A 240 5.10 6.51 -9.74
C LEU A 240 4.85 5.00 -9.79
N TRP A 241 4.27 4.49 -10.89
CA TRP A 241 4.04 3.05 -11.06
C TRP A 241 5.14 2.34 -11.82
N GLU A 242 5.91 3.05 -12.65
CA GLU A 242 7.03 2.47 -13.40
C GLU A 242 8.30 2.31 -12.57
N HIS A 243 8.49 3.11 -11.51
CA HIS A 243 9.67 3.07 -10.66
C HIS A 243 9.34 2.90 -9.18
N VAL A 244 8.50 3.78 -8.58
CA VAL A 244 8.27 3.79 -7.12
C VAL A 244 7.46 2.58 -6.66
N TRP A 245 6.39 2.23 -7.39
CA TRP A 245 5.55 1.07 -7.08
C TRP A 245 6.03 -0.24 -7.71
N GLN A 246 7.22 -0.25 -8.30
CA GLN A 246 7.86 -1.50 -8.69
C GLN A 246 8.10 -2.38 -7.47
N ARG A 247 7.89 -3.69 -7.63
CA ARG A 247 7.95 -4.66 -6.55
C ARG A 247 9.16 -4.48 -5.63
N ASP A 248 10.37 -4.48 -6.18
CA ASP A 248 11.60 -4.40 -5.41
C ASP A 248 11.77 -3.03 -4.76
N ALA A 249 11.48 -1.97 -5.49
CA ALA A 249 11.53 -0.60 -5.03
C ALA A 249 10.54 -0.33 -3.89
N TRP A 250 9.30 -0.81 -4.06
CA TRP A 250 8.26 -0.64 -3.05
C TRP A 250 8.57 -1.39 -1.75
N LEU A 251 9.04 -2.63 -1.88
CA LEU A 251 9.46 -3.41 -0.70
C LEU A 251 10.68 -2.80 -0.02
N ASP A 252 11.63 -2.23 -0.77
CA ASP A 252 12.78 -1.53 -0.19
C ASP A 252 12.37 -0.24 0.56
N LEU A 253 11.45 0.54 -0.02
CA LEU A 253 10.85 1.69 0.68
C LEU A 253 10.25 1.27 2.02
N LEU A 254 9.44 0.23 2.05
CA LEU A 254 8.82 -0.31 3.26
C LEU A 254 9.86 -0.89 4.23
N GLY A 255 10.92 -1.51 3.71
CA GLY A 255 11.97 -2.13 4.50
C GLY A 255 12.91 -1.14 5.18
N SER A 256 13.28 -0.07 4.47
CA SER A 256 14.46 0.74 4.81
C SER A 256 14.18 2.24 4.98
N PHE A 257 13.27 2.81 4.20
CA PHE A 257 13.15 4.27 4.10
C PHE A 257 12.02 4.91 4.90
N ILE A 258 10.98 4.16 5.25
CA ILE A 258 9.89 4.70 6.07
C ILE A 258 10.31 4.69 7.54
N HIS A 259 10.17 5.82 8.22
CA HIS A 259 10.44 5.96 9.64
C HIS A 259 9.16 6.36 10.39
N VAL A 260 9.06 5.95 11.64
CA VAL A 260 7.97 6.33 12.54
C VAL A 260 8.57 7.00 13.76
N GLU A 261 8.19 8.26 14.00
CA GLU A 261 8.60 9.04 15.15
C GLU A 261 7.35 9.41 15.97
N GLY A 262 7.10 8.67 17.05
CA GLY A 262 5.86 8.79 17.82
C GLY A 262 4.65 8.41 16.93
N GLU A 263 3.73 9.36 16.74
CA GLU A 263 2.56 9.18 15.87
C GLU A 263 2.79 9.59 14.39
N LYS A 264 3.98 10.08 14.07
CA LYS A 264 4.28 10.58 12.71
C LYS A 264 4.96 9.51 11.88
N THR A 265 4.38 9.19 10.74
CA THR A 265 5.03 8.41 9.69
C THR A 265 5.78 9.37 8.77
N LEU A 266 7.08 9.15 8.62
CA LEU A 266 7.94 9.87 7.69
C LEU A 266 8.13 9.01 6.45
N PHE A 267 7.50 9.43 5.37
CA PHE A 267 7.65 8.83 4.05
C PHE A 267 8.64 9.70 3.23
N PRO A 268 9.65 9.12 2.58
CA PRO A 268 10.62 9.90 1.82
C PRO A 268 9.94 10.63 0.67
N ARG A 269 10.41 11.82 0.34
CA ARG A 269 10.09 12.46 -0.94
C ARG A 269 10.81 11.74 -2.07
N PHE A 270 10.34 11.90 -3.30
CA PHE A 270 10.92 11.20 -4.45
C PHE A 270 12.46 11.32 -4.53
N HIS A 271 13.01 12.51 -4.33
CA HIS A 271 14.46 12.77 -4.37
C HIS A 271 15.24 12.33 -3.12
N GLN A 272 14.59 11.79 -2.10
CA GLN A 272 15.22 11.30 -0.86
C GLN A 272 15.37 9.79 -0.84
N TRP A 273 14.83 9.13 -1.84
CA TRP A 273 14.89 7.69 -2.07
C TRP A 273 15.64 7.33 -3.37
#